data_5a8d3e66974b8d8d211ae5d2433a2771
#
_entry.id   5a8d3e66974b8d8d211ae5d2433a2771
#
_cell.length_a   1.000
_cell.length_b   1.000
_cell.length_c   1.000
_cell.angle_alpha   90.00
_cell.angle_beta   90.00
_cell.angle_gamma   90.00
#
_symmetry.space_group_name_H-M   'P 1'
#
loop_
_entity.id
_entity.type
_entity.pdbx_description
1 polymer ?
#
loop_
_entity_poly.entity_id
_entity_poly.type
_entity_poly.pdbx_seq_one_letter_code
_entity_poly.pdbx_strand_id
1 'polypeptide(L)'
;MGNEGHEHLKILRKLATGETSLLSNNHTLPMFSEFHFEDITFGIFPKVGGAMRDAWYYWAKNSVGDVVDMIMQMLEALAFIHSMNVAHRDAFHDNFLVQWQPESLRQEKISISRPRVYLIDFEVAIQFPPECPPHERASIGFPLGGSFPDLAYYGRPHAPECVSGNPYDPFKLDVWQLGKSFWNFKTTVPAIDELLLSMIHGDPTHRPDAADPLDKLATIVNSMTPESLFIRPDVPPLH
;
A
#
# COMPACT_ATOMS: atom_id res chain seq x y z
N MET A 1 25.03 -18.84 4.33
CA MET A 1 23.87 -18.09 3.81
C MET A 1 23.67 -16.86 4.66
N GLY A 2 23.42 -15.71 4.03
CA GLY A 2 23.24 -14.46 4.72
C GLY A 2 21.89 -14.36 5.47
N ASN A 3 21.74 -13.30 6.27
CA ASN A 3 20.50 -12.99 7.00
C ASN A 3 19.36 -12.50 6.07
N GLU A 4 19.45 -12.77 4.77
CA GLU A 4 18.44 -12.40 3.80
C GLU A 4 17.10 -13.04 4.15
N GLY A 5 16.04 -12.23 4.15
CA GLY A 5 14.70 -12.67 4.48
C GLY A 5 14.36 -12.75 5.98
N HIS A 6 15.35 -12.70 6.89
CA HIS A 6 15.06 -12.78 8.34
C HIS A 6 14.25 -11.58 8.83
N GLU A 7 14.60 -10.36 8.43
CA GLU A 7 13.84 -9.17 8.82
C GLU A 7 12.46 -9.17 8.17
N HIS A 8 12.35 -9.58 6.91
CA HIS A 8 11.07 -9.77 6.23
C HIS A 8 10.16 -10.74 7.01
N LEU A 9 10.68 -11.92 7.35
CA LEU A 9 9.93 -12.93 8.10
C LEU A 9 9.53 -12.43 9.49
N LYS A 10 10.41 -11.70 10.17
CA LYS A 10 10.12 -11.09 11.48
C LYS A 10 8.98 -10.09 11.39
N ILE A 11 8.99 -9.23 10.37
CA ILE A 11 7.91 -8.27 10.09
C ILE A 11 6.60 -9.02 9.79
N LEU A 12 6.62 -10.03 8.92
CA LEU A 12 5.44 -10.84 8.61
C LEU A 12 4.87 -11.54 9.84
N ARG A 13 5.70 -12.15 10.69
CA ARG A 13 5.24 -12.75 11.94
C ARG A 13 4.56 -11.74 12.85
N LYS A 14 5.08 -10.53 12.91
CA LYS A 14 4.49 -9.45 13.73
C LYS A 14 3.16 -8.94 13.18
N LEU A 15 3.04 -8.76 11.87
CA LEU A 15 1.89 -8.10 11.24
C LEU A 15 0.83 -9.10 10.76
N ALA A 16 1.27 -10.24 10.21
CA ALA A 16 0.43 -11.17 9.47
C ALA A 16 -0.03 -12.40 10.27
N THR A 17 0.32 -12.49 11.56
CA THR A 17 -0.06 -13.63 12.40
C THR A 17 -0.66 -13.20 13.73
N GLY A 18 -1.29 -14.15 14.46
CA GLY A 18 -1.85 -13.94 15.78
C GLY A 18 -2.97 -12.89 15.81
N GLU A 19 -3.16 -12.27 16.96
CA GLU A 19 -4.23 -11.29 17.18
C GLU A 19 -4.10 -10.06 16.27
N THR A 20 -2.87 -9.65 15.96
CA THR A 20 -2.59 -8.51 15.09
C THR A 20 -3.21 -8.70 13.71
N SER A 21 -3.17 -9.91 13.15
CA SER A 21 -3.74 -10.20 11.83
C SER A 21 -5.28 -10.14 11.78
N LEU A 22 -5.94 -10.09 12.93
CA LEU A 22 -7.40 -10.04 13.05
C LEU A 22 -7.93 -8.61 13.20
N LEU A 23 -7.06 -7.62 13.34
CA LEU A 23 -7.48 -6.23 13.45
C LEU A 23 -8.07 -5.74 12.12
N SER A 24 -9.19 -5.07 12.16
CA SER A 24 -9.92 -4.62 10.96
C SER A 24 -9.13 -3.62 10.11
N ASN A 25 -8.31 -2.78 10.74
CA ASN A 25 -7.44 -1.80 10.10
C ASN A 25 -6.09 -2.39 9.67
N ASN A 26 -5.80 -3.65 10.01
CA ASN A 26 -4.64 -4.36 9.50
C ASN A 26 -4.96 -4.98 8.14
N HIS A 27 -4.40 -4.41 7.11
CA HIS A 27 -4.54 -4.90 5.75
C HIS A 27 -3.36 -5.77 5.29
N THR A 28 -2.45 -6.17 6.19
CA THR A 28 -1.41 -7.13 5.83
C THR A 28 -2.06 -8.47 5.49
N LEU A 29 -1.65 -9.08 4.38
CA LEU A 29 -2.18 -10.40 4.01
C LEU A 29 -1.86 -11.43 5.11
N PRO A 30 -2.86 -12.07 5.73
CA PRO A 30 -2.63 -12.97 6.85
C PRO A 30 -1.83 -14.20 6.41
N MET A 31 -0.82 -14.55 7.19
CA MET A 31 -0.03 -15.77 7.02
C MET A 31 -0.63 -16.89 7.87
N PHE A 32 -1.13 -17.94 7.24
CA PHE A 32 -1.83 -19.05 7.92
C PHE A 32 -0.88 -19.97 8.68
N SER A 33 0.29 -20.23 8.08
CA SER A 33 1.31 -21.09 8.69
C SER A 33 2.65 -20.90 8.02
N GLU A 34 3.68 -21.42 8.64
CA GLU A 34 5.03 -21.53 8.11
C GLU A 34 5.41 -23.00 7.95
N PHE A 35 6.17 -23.29 6.93
CA PHE A 35 6.78 -24.58 6.69
C PHE A 35 8.29 -24.42 6.54
N HIS A 36 9.04 -25.24 7.26
CA HIS A 36 10.49 -25.22 7.23
C HIS A 36 11.02 -26.45 6.51
N PHE A 37 11.89 -26.23 5.54
CA PHE A 37 12.60 -27.30 4.86
C PHE A 37 14.07 -26.90 4.72
N GLU A 38 14.97 -27.61 5.36
CA GLU A 38 16.38 -27.27 5.49
C GLU A 38 16.52 -25.82 6.01
N ASP A 39 17.24 -24.97 5.29
CA ASP A 39 17.47 -23.56 5.62
C ASP A 39 16.43 -22.61 5.02
N ILE A 40 15.34 -23.15 4.44
CA ILE A 40 14.31 -22.37 3.76
C ILE A 40 13.03 -22.35 4.61
N THR A 41 12.45 -21.16 4.78
CA THR A 41 11.14 -20.99 5.38
C THR A 41 10.14 -20.58 4.31
N PHE A 42 9.04 -21.29 4.22
CA PHE A 42 7.91 -21.02 3.34
C PHE A 42 6.74 -20.48 4.16
N GLY A 43 6.23 -19.30 3.78
CA GLY A 43 4.97 -18.77 4.32
C GLY A 43 3.79 -19.24 3.49
N ILE A 44 2.70 -19.64 4.15
CA ILE A 44 1.46 -20.07 3.49
C ILE A 44 0.41 -18.98 3.69
N PHE A 45 -0.07 -18.44 2.57
CA PHE A 45 -1.02 -17.33 2.52
C PHE A 45 -2.30 -17.73 1.79
N PRO A 46 -3.43 -17.06 2.05
CA PRO A 46 -4.62 -17.22 1.22
C PRO A 46 -4.34 -16.77 -0.20
N LYS A 47 -4.93 -17.45 -1.18
CA LYS A 47 -4.95 -16.96 -2.55
C LYS A 47 -5.93 -15.79 -2.65
N VAL A 48 -5.43 -14.62 -2.97
CA VAL A 48 -6.21 -13.40 -3.22
C VAL A 48 -6.25 -13.13 -4.73
N GLY A 49 -7.14 -12.25 -5.18
CA GLY A 49 -7.36 -11.90 -6.59
C GLY A 49 -6.16 -11.25 -7.28
N GLY A 50 -6.37 -10.17 -7.99
CA GLY A 50 -5.33 -9.43 -8.71
C GLY A 50 -4.76 -8.26 -7.93
N ALA A 51 -3.75 -7.60 -8.50
CA ALA A 51 -3.19 -6.39 -7.95
C ALA A 51 -4.18 -5.21 -8.10
N MET A 52 -4.03 -4.21 -7.22
CA MET A 52 -4.84 -2.98 -7.27
C MET A 52 -4.75 -2.28 -8.64
N ARG A 53 -3.59 -2.32 -9.30
CA ARG A 53 -3.41 -1.80 -10.66
C ARG A 53 -4.46 -2.33 -11.63
N ASP A 54 -4.83 -3.61 -11.52
CA ASP A 54 -5.77 -4.26 -12.43
C ASP A 54 -7.22 -3.81 -12.18
N ALA A 55 -7.51 -3.32 -10.99
CA ALA A 55 -8.86 -2.97 -10.56
C ALA A 55 -9.50 -1.84 -11.38
N TRP A 56 -8.72 -0.89 -11.89
CA TRP A 56 -9.28 0.17 -12.74
C TRP A 56 -8.99 -0.01 -14.24
N TYR A 57 -7.99 -0.81 -14.61
CA TYR A 57 -7.65 -1.01 -16.01
C TYR A 57 -8.37 -2.21 -16.64
N TYR A 58 -8.50 -3.30 -15.89
CA TYR A 58 -8.94 -4.58 -16.44
C TYR A 58 -10.24 -5.11 -15.86
N TRP A 59 -10.56 -4.70 -14.64
CA TRP A 59 -11.75 -5.19 -13.99
C TRP A 59 -12.87 -4.20 -14.16
N ALA A 60 -13.88 -4.58 -14.83
CA ALA A 60 -15.16 -3.96 -14.90
C ALA A 60 -15.19 -2.42 -14.70
N LYS A 61 -16.31 -1.86 -14.89
CA LYS A 61 -16.60 -0.43 -14.87
C LYS A 61 -16.68 0.08 -13.42
N ASN A 62 -15.54 0.08 -12.71
CA ASN A 62 -15.50 0.65 -11.37
C ASN A 62 -15.85 2.14 -11.41
N SER A 63 -16.61 2.57 -10.43
CA SER A 63 -16.87 3.99 -10.20
C SER A 63 -15.69 4.65 -9.45
N VAL A 64 -15.68 5.98 -9.43
CA VAL A 64 -14.76 6.73 -8.56
C VAL A 64 -14.93 6.28 -7.10
N GLY A 65 -16.17 6.04 -6.64
CA GLY A 65 -16.44 5.56 -5.29
C GLY A 65 -15.77 4.23 -4.98
N ASP A 66 -15.78 3.27 -5.91
CA ASP A 66 -15.15 1.98 -5.71
C ASP A 66 -13.62 2.11 -5.60
N VAL A 67 -13.01 2.92 -6.47
CA VAL A 67 -11.56 3.14 -6.45
C VAL A 67 -11.13 3.91 -5.21
N VAL A 68 -11.87 4.95 -4.83
CA VAL A 68 -11.60 5.75 -3.63
C VAL A 68 -11.71 4.91 -2.36
N ASP A 69 -12.68 4.00 -2.29
CA ASP A 69 -12.80 3.07 -1.15
C ASP A 69 -11.55 2.16 -1.05
N MET A 70 -11.04 1.66 -2.17
CA MET A 70 -9.81 0.88 -2.19
C MET A 70 -8.58 1.72 -1.79
N ILE A 71 -8.49 2.98 -2.24
CA ILE A 71 -7.43 3.91 -1.84
C ILE A 71 -7.47 4.15 -0.32
N MET A 72 -8.66 4.31 0.27
CA MET A 72 -8.80 4.45 1.72
C MET A 72 -8.26 3.24 2.46
N GLN A 73 -8.54 2.01 1.99
CA GLN A 73 -8.00 0.80 2.58
C GLN A 73 -6.47 0.70 2.42
N MET A 74 -5.89 1.18 1.31
CA MET A 74 -4.44 1.24 1.13
C MET A 74 -3.78 2.24 2.09
N LEU A 75 -4.41 3.40 2.31
CA LEU A 75 -3.95 4.38 3.29
C LEU A 75 -4.07 3.84 4.72
N GLU A 76 -5.16 3.14 5.03
CA GLU A 76 -5.35 2.47 6.32
C GLU A 76 -4.26 1.42 6.58
N ALA A 77 -3.90 0.63 5.54
CA ALA A 77 -2.79 -0.31 5.60
C ALA A 77 -1.47 0.38 5.97
N LEU A 78 -1.13 1.49 5.29
CA LEU A 78 0.09 2.23 5.59
C LEU A 78 0.04 2.86 6.98
N ALA A 79 -1.06 3.51 7.36
CA ALA A 79 -1.21 4.10 8.68
C ALA A 79 -1.04 3.04 9.79
N PHE A 80 -1.58 1.83 9.58
CA PHE A 80 -1.45 0.73 10.51
C PHE A 80 0.02 0.28 10.66
N ILE A 81 0.71 -0.05 9.56
CA ILE A 81 2.10 -0.53 9.66
C ILE A 81 3.05 0.57 10.19
N HIS A 82 2.80 1.85 9.85
CA HIS A 82 3.54 2.99 10.38
C HIS A 82 3.36 3.11 11.90
N SER A 83 2.14 2.89 12.42
CA SER A 83 1.87 2.86 13.87
C SER A 83 2.63 1.74 14.59
N MET A 84 2.97 0.66 13.85
CA MET A 84 3.79 -0.46 14.33
C MET A 84 5.30 -0.23 14.12
N ASN A 85 5.70 1.00 13.73
CA ASN A 85 7.07 1.40 13.40
C ASN A 85 7.68 0.61 12.22
N VAL A 86 6.87 0.21 11.26
CA VAL A 86 7.29 -0.45 10.03
C VAL A 86 7.10 0.48 8.85
N ALA A 87 8.15 0.74 8.08
CA ALA A 87 8.08 1.37 6.77
C ALA A 87 8.23 0.29 5.69
N HIS A 88 7.33 0.32 4.71
CA HIS A 88 7.27 -0.69 3.64
C HIS A 88 8.38 -0.54 2.61
N ARG A 89 8.62 0.68 2.18
CA ARG A 89 9.64 1.12 1.21
C ARG A 89 9.43 0.66 -0.24
N ASP A 90 8.36 -0.11 -0.52
CA ASP A 90 7.87 -0.42 -1.87
C ASP A 90 6.33 -0.36 -1.91
N ALA A 91 5.74 0.69 -1.33
CA ALA A 91 4.28 0.87 -1.17
C ALA A 91 3.58 1.29 -2.48
N PHE A 92 3.98 0.75 -3.62
CA PHE A 92 3.28 0.96 -4.89
C PHE A 92 2.05 0.05 -5.00
N HIS A 93 1.08 0.48 -5.83
CA HIS A 93 -0.20 -0.24 -6.02
C HIS A 93 -0.06 -1.71 -6.48
N ASP A 94 1.09 -2.11 -7.02
CA ASP A 94 1.39 -3.50 -7.38
C ASP A 94 1.50 -4.41 -6.15
N ASN A 95 1.89 -3.83 -4.99
CA ASN A 95 2.02 -4.54 -3.72
C ASN A 95 0.75 -4.49 -2.87
N PHE A 96 -0.38 -4.11 -3.47
CA PHE A 96 -1.71 -4.21 -2.87
C PHE A 96 -2.57 -5.17 -3.70
N LEU A 97 -2.98 -6.26 -3.09
CA LEU A 97 -3.90 -7.22 -3.69
C LEU A 97 -5.33 -6.88 -3.34
N VAL A 98 -6.23 -7.11 -4.28
CA VAL A 98 -7.66 -6.89 -4.08
C VAL A 98 -8.39 -8.22 -4.10
N GLN A 99 -9.13 -8.52 -3.05
CA GLN A 99 -10.00 -9.68 -2.98
C GLN A 99 -11.26 -9.38 -3.81
N TRP A 100 -11.17 -9.65 -5.10
CA TRP A 100 -12.22 -9.42 -6.07
C TRP A 100 -12.63 -10.72 -6.75
N GLN A 101 -13.91 -11.00 -6.76
CA GLN A 101 -14.46 -12.23 -7.34
C GLN A 101 -15.64 -11.90 -8.28
N PRO A 102 -15.36 -11.29 -9.44
CA PRO A 102 -16.41 -10.81 -10.35
C PRO A 102 -17.36 -11.91 -10.84
N GLU A 103 -16.87 -13.14 -10.99
CA GLU A 103 -17.68 -14.28 -11.41
C GLU A 103 -18.72 -14.68 -10.33
N SER A 104 -18.34 -14.62 -9.07
CA SER A 104 -19.25 -14.90 -7.96
C SER A 104 -20.29 -13.80 -7.79
N LEU A 105 -19.93 -12.55 -8.06
CA LEU A 105 -20.88 -11.44 -8.09
C LEU A 105 -21.90 -11.60 -9.23
N ARG A 106 -21.46 -12.00 -10.43
CA ARG A 106 -22.34 -12.28 -11.57
C ARG A 106 -23.32 -13.42 -11.29
N GLN A 107 -22.92 -14.36 -10.45
CA GLN A 107 -23.73 -15.51 -10.10
C GLN A 107 -24.55 -15.30 -8.81
N GLU A 108 -24.52 -14.09 -8.24
CA GLU A 108 -25.19 -13.73 -6.98
C GLU A 108 -24.85 -14.66 -5.81
N LYS A 109 -23.68 -15.31 -5.85
CA LYS A 109 -23.22 -16.26 -4.84
C LYS A 109 -22.52 -15.59 -3.66
N ILE A 110 -22.11 -14.34 -3.81
CA ILE A 110 -21.49 -13.54 -2.74
C ILE A 110 -22.34 -12.29 -2.55
N SER A 111 -22.54 -11.91 -1.28
CA SER A 111 -23.15 -10.62 -0.97
C SER A 111 -22.34 -9.50 -1.60
N ILE A 112 -23.01 -8.46 -2.06
CA ILE A 112 -22.41 -7.23 -2.55
C ILE A 112 -21.66 -6.60 -1.38
N SER A 113 -20.38 -6.96 -1.22
CA SER A 113 -19.46 -6.33 -0.27
C SER A 113 -18.38 -5.62 -1.06
N ARG A 114 -17.90 -4.53 -0.51
CA ARG A 114 -16.73 -3.84 -1.08
C ARG A 114 -15.52 -4.78 -1.06
N PRO A 115 -14.68 -4.79 -2.09
CA PRO A 115 -13.51 -5.64 -2.12
C PRO A 115 -12.54 -5.29 -0.98
N ARG A 116 -11.97 -6.30 -0.33
CA ARG A 116 -10.92 -6.12 0.66
C ARG A 116 -9.57 -5.95 -0.02
N VAL A 117 -8.80 -4.95 0.40
CA VAL A 117 -7.43 -4.73 -0.05
C VAL A 117 -6.45 -5.31 0.95
N TYR A 118 -5.35 -5.92 0.45
CA TYR A 118 -4.29 -6.49 1.27
C TYR A 118 -2.92 -6.00 0.81
N LEU A 119 -2.11 -5.54 1.75
CA LEU A 119 -0.70 -5.18 1.55
C LEU A 119 0.17 -6.43 1.64
N ILE A 120 1.08 -6.58 0.69
CA ILE A 120 2.01 -7.71 0.56
C ILE A 120 3.43 -7.20 0.32
N ASP A 121 4.39 -8.12 0.30
CA ASP A 121 5.77 -7.92 -0.15
C ASP A 121 6.60 -6.96 0.70
N PHE A 122 6.91 -7.39 1.91
CA PHE A 122 7.72 -6.66 2.88
C PHE A 122 9.24 -6.90 2.71
N GLU A 123 9.71 -7.32 1.54
CA GLU A 123 11.11 -7.75 1.35
C GLU A 123 12.14 -6.63 1.56
N VAL A 124 11.76 -5.38 1.29
CA VAL A 124 12.59 -4.20 1.51
C VAL A 124 12.14 -3.35 2.71
N ALA A 125 11.15 -3.85 3.46
CA ALA A 125 10.62 -3.14 4.63
C ALA A 125 11.65 -3.06 5.75
N ILE A 126 11.55 -2.00 6.54
CA ILE A 126 12.37 -1.81 7.75
C ILE A 126 11.45 -1.63 8.96
N GLN A 127 11.87 -2.20 10.08
CA GLN A 127 11.22 -2.00 11.36
C GLN A 127 12.13 -1.25 12.31
N PHE A 128 11.65 -0.14 12.83
CA PHE A 128 12.36 0.61 13.88
C PHE A 128 11.97 0.09 15.26
N PRO A 129 12.91 0.06 16.22
CA PRO A 129 12.61 -0.24 17.61
C PRO A 129 11.57 0.76 18.17
N PRO A 130 10.68 0.33 19.09
CA PRO A 130 9.68 1.22 19.69
C PRO A 130 10.27 2.46 20.36
N GLU A 131 11.47 2.32 20.93
CA GLU A 131 12.23 3.38 21.60
C GLU A 131 12.94 4.34 20.63
N CYS A 132 13.03 4.00 19.33
CA CYS A 132 13.65 4.86 18.34
C CYS A 132 12.81 6.12 18.13
N PRO A 133 13.35 7.31 18.46
CA PRO A 133 12.59 8.54 18.29
C PRO A 133 12.34 8.85 16.80
N PRO A 134 11.24 9.53 16.45
CA PRO A 134 10.87 9.76 15.05
C PRO A 134 11.96 10.41 14.19
N HIS A 135 12.73 11.34 14.74
CA HIS A 135 13.79 12.05 14.01
C HIS A 135 15.04 11.19 13.71
N GLU A 136 15.16 10.02 14.35
CA GLU A 136 16.22 9.03 14.09
C GLU A 136 15.79 7.93 13.12
N ARG A 137 14.50 7.88 12.79
CA ARG A 137 13.94 6.90 11.86
C ARG A 137 14.24 7.31 10.41
N ALA A 138 15.45 7.03 9.97
CA ALA A 138 15.93 7.46 8.68
C ALA A 138 16.42 6.31 7.81
N SER A 139 16.31 6.49 6.49
CA SER A 139 16.90 5.65 5.45
C SER A 139 17.76 6.50 4.52
N ILE A 140 18.64 5.89 3.76
CA ILE A 140 19.51 6.56 2.78
C ILE A 140 19.48 5.80 1.47
N GLY A 141 19.38 6.53 0.35
CA GLY A 141 19.39 5.94 -0.98
C GLY A 141 18.13 5.15 -1.33
N PHE A 142 18.24 4.28 -2.31
CA PHE A 142 17.12 3.47 -2.79
C PHE A 142 16.79 2.30 -1.84
N PRO A 143 15.53 1.84 -1.81
CA PRO A 143 15.13 0.67 -1.04
C PRO A 143 15.58 -0.61 -1.74
N LEU A 144 16.88 -0.90 -1.67
CA LEU A 144 17.48 -2.09 -2.26
C LEU A 144 17.40 -3.28 -1.30
N GLY A 145 17.33 -4.48 -1.88
CA GLY A 145 17.20 -5.76 -1.19
C GLY A 145 16.23 -6.68 -1.90
N GLY A 146 16.17 -7.95 -1.56
CA GLY A 146 15.24 -8.90 -2.18
C GLY A 146 15.31 -8.91 -3.70
N SER A 147 14.18 -8.59 -4.34
CA SER A 147 14.07 -8.49 -5.81
C SER A 147 14.84 -7.30 -6.43
N PHE A 148 15.33 -6.38 -5.61
CA PHE A 148 16.11 -5.21 -6.03
C PHE A 148 17.54 -5.28 -5.49
N PRO A 149 18.38 -6.24 -5.93
CA PRO A 149 19.73 -6.41 -5.39
C PRO A 149 20.65 -5.20 -5.63
N ASP A 150 20.39 -4.45 -6.67
CA ASP A 150 21.06 -3.18 -6.99
C ASP A 150 20.15 -2.23 -7.78
N LEU A 151 20.64 -1.01 -8.06
CA LEU A 151 19.86 0.03 -8.74
C LEU A 151 19.44 -0.35 -10.17
N ALA A 152 20.17 -1.22 -10.86
CA ALA A 152 19.81 -1.63 -12.22
C ALA A 152 18.52 -2.47 -12.25
N TYR A 153 18.19 -3.11 -11.14
CA TYR A 153 16.96 -3.90 -10.99
C TYR A 153 15.81 -3.10 -10.34
N TYR A 154 16.08 -1.89 -9.84
CA TYR A 154 15.04 -1.03 -9.25
C TYR A 154 14.17 -0.39 -10.33
N GLY A 155 13.21 -1.14 -10.84
CA GLY A 155 12.28 -0.72 -11.90
C GLY A 155 11.14 0.20 -11.46
N ARG A 156 11.20 0.81 -10.27
CA ARG A 156 10.18 1.68 -9.69
C ARG A 156 10.43 3.15 -9.99
N PRO A 157 9.40 4.03 -9.95
CA PRO A 157 9.61 5.48 -9.96
C PRO A 157 10.52 5.94 -8.82
N HIS A 158 11.36 6.91 -9.09
CA HIS A 158 12.35 7.41 -8.14
C HIS A 158 11.81 8.62 -7.38
N ALA A 159 11.70 8.49 -6.06
CA ALA A 159 11.44 9.64 -5.21
C ALA A 159 12.69 10.53 -5.11
N PRO A 160 12.53 11.87 -5.05
CA PRO A 160 13.69 12.80 -5.05
C PRO A 160 14.69 12.51 -3.92
N GLU A 161 14.23 12.16 -2.74
CA GLU A 161 15.07 11.85 -1.58
C GLU A 161 15.94 10.61 -1.77
N CYS A 162 15.45 9.61 -2.50
CA CYS A 162 16.24 8.40 -2.78
C CYS A 162 17.47 8.70 -3.65
N VAL A 163 17.40 9.73 -4.49
CA VAL A 163 18.48 10.15 -5.39
C VAL A 163 19.48 11.06 -4.68
N SER A 164 19.05 11.79 -3.66
CA SER A 164 19.84 12.83 -3.00
C SER A 164 21.08 12.31 -2.26
N GLY A 165 21.08 11.05 -1.82
CA GLY A 165 22.11 10.47 -0.96
C GLY A 165 22.05 10.95 0.51
N ASN A 166 21.10 11.81 0.86
CA ASN A 166 20.87 12.27 2.23
C ASN A 166 19.93 11.33 3.01
N PRO A 167 20.01 11.31 4.34
CA PRO A 167 19.01 10.64 5.16
C PRO A 167 17.61 11.24 4.94
N TYR A 168 16.61 10.38 4.87
CA TYR A 168 15.20 10.75 4.71
C TYR A 168 14.28 9.86 5.56
N ASP A 169 13.08 10.36 5.83
CA ASP A 169 12.02 9.62 6.52
C ASP A 169 11.39 8.56 5.58
N PRO A 170 11.57 7.26 5.82
CA PRO A 170 11.03 6.21 4.96
C PRO A 170 9.49 6.09 5.03
N PHE A 171 8.84 6.60 6.09
CA PHE A 171 7.37 6.66 6.15
C PHE A 171 6.81 7.66 5.13
N LYS A 172 7.50 8.79 4.93
CA LYS A 172 7.16 9.76 3.88
C LYS A 172 7.42 9.23 2.48
N LEU A 173 8.39 8.33 2.32
CA LEU A 173 8.62 7.61 1.06
C LEU A 173 7.42 6.72 0.72
N ASP A 174 6.90 5.93 1.68
CA ASP A 174 5.72 5.07 1.46
C ASP A 174 4.51 5.89 0.98
N VAL A 175 4.26 7.05 1.59
CA VAL A 175 3.18 7.95 1.18
C VAL A 175 3.38 8.44 -0.26
N TRP A 176 4.62 8.79 -0.62
CA TRP A 176 4.94 9.20 -1.99
C TRP A 176 4.74 8.08 -3.00
N GLN A 177 5.20 6.87 -2.69
CA GLN A 177 5.06 5.70 -3.56
C GLN A 177 3.60 5.37 -3.82
N LEU A 178 2.77 5.38 -2.77
CA LEU A 178 1.33 5.19 -2.90
C LEU A 178 0.69 6.31 -3.73
N GLY A 179 0.95 7.57 -3.43
CA GLY A 179 0.45 8.71 -4.19
C GLY A 179 0.89 8.68 -5.65
N LYS A 180 2.15 8.28 -5.91
CA LYS A 180 2.68 8.15 -7.27
C LYS A 180 1.97 7.08 -8.08
N SER A 181 1.45 6.05 -7.44
CA SER A 181 0.64 5.02 -8.08
C SER A 181 -0.66 5.56 -8.69
N PHE A 182 -1.17 6.69 -8.16
CA PHE A 182 -2.42 7.32 -8.60
C PHE A 182 -2.22 8.63 -9.38
N TRP A 183 -1.00 8.94 -9.81
CA TRP A 183 -0.68 10.21 -10.46
C TRP A 183 -1.53 10.51 -11.71
N ASN A 184 -1.99 9.48 -12.40
CA ASN A 184 -2.84 9.55 -13.58
C ASN A 184 -4.33 9.26 -13.30
N PHE A 185 -4.69 8.97 -12.05
CA PHE A 185 -6.09 8.80 -11.66
C PHE A 185 -6.71 10.14 -11.34
N LYS A 186 -7.83 10.46 -11.97
CA LYS A 186 -8.59 11.68 -11.76
C LYS A 186 -10.03 11.35 -11.40
N THR A 187 -10.50 11.96 -10.34
CA THR A 187 -11.86 11.72 -9.83
C THR A 187 -12.88 12.72 -10.36
N THR A 188 -12.41 13.85 -10.91
CA THR A 188 -13.23 15.04 -11.19
C THR A 188 -13.83 15.70 -9.93
N VAL A 189 -13.43 15.26 -8.75
CA VAL A 189 -13.72 15.87 -7.44
C VAL A 189 -12.46 16.58 -6.96
N PRO A 190 -12.34 17.90 -7.07
CA PRO A 190 -11.08 18.63 -6.84
C PRO A 190 -10.44 18.32 -5.49
N ALA A 191 -11.24 18.23 -4.42
CA ALA A 191 -10.73 17.96 -3.08
C ALA A 191 -10.04 16.58 -2.97
N ILE A 192 -10.50 15.56 -3.70
CA ILE A 192 -9.84 14.24 -3.75
C ILE A 192 -8.57 14.34 -4.59
N ASP A 193 -8.65 14.97 -5.76
CA ASP A 193 -7.49 15.09 -6.66
C ASP A 193 -6.35 15.89 -6.04
N GLU A 194 -6.65 16.99 -5.33
CA GLU A 194 -5.68 17.80 -4.59
C GLU A 194 -5.05 17.02 -3.44
N LEU A 195 -5.84 16.21 -2.73
CA LEU A 195 -5.34 15.36 -1.65
C LEU A 195 -4.33 14.34 -2.18
N LEU A 196 -4.64 13.64 -3.26
CA LEU A 196 -3.73 12.67 -3.89
C LEU A 196 -2.44 13.35 -4.39
N LEU A 197 -2.56 14.57 -4.94
CA LEU A 197 -1.39 15.35 -5.35
C LEU A 197 -0.50 15.75 -4.18
N SER A 198 -1.07 16.05 -3.00
CA SER A 198 -0.28 16.42 -1.81
C SER A 198 0.66 15.29 -1.36
N MET A 199 0.29 14.03 -1.61
CA MET A 199 1.10 12.87 -1.24
C MET A 199 2.41 12.77 -2.04
N ILE A 200 2.45 13.31 -3.26
CA ILE A 200 3.62 13.25 -4.15
C ILE A 200 4.47 14.53 -4.16
N HIS A 201 4.33 15.36 -3.11
CA HIS A 201 5.16 16.57 -3.01
C HIS A 201 6.65 16.23 -3.11
N GLY A 202 7.42 17.05 -3.84
CA GLY A 202 8.85 16.83 -4.07
C GLY A 202 9.69 16.85 -2.78
N ASP A 203 9.32 17.71 -1.82
CA ASP A 203 9.93 17.76 -0.50
C ASP A 203 9.18 16.83 0.46
N PRO A 204 9.85 15.81 1.05
CA PRO A 204 9.23 14.88 1.99
C PRO A 204 8.60 15.55 3.22
N THR A 205 9.14 16.68 3.68
CA THR A 205 8.64 17.39 4.87
C THR A 205 7.25 18.00 4.65
N HIS A 206 6.86 18.22 3.41
CA HIS A 206 5.53 18.74 3.04
C HIS A 206 4.51 17.64 2.72
N ARG A 207 4.94 16.37 2.72
CA ARG A 207 4.01 15.26 2.54
C ARG A 207 3.28 14.97 3.85
N PRO A 208 1.99 14.63 3.81
CA PRO A 208 1.25 14.18 4.99
C PRO A 208 1.81 12.86 5.55
N ASP A 209 1.49 12.53 6.80
CA ASP A 209 1.59 11.17 7.32
C ASP A 209 0.44 10.33 6.74
N ALA A 210 0.57 8.98 6.72
CA ALA A 210 -0.43 8.14 6.06
C ALA A 210 -1.85 8.26 6.66
N ALA A 211 -1.97 8.58 7.95
CA ALA A 211 -3.25 8.79 8.62
C ALA A 211 -3.96 10.08 8.15
N ASP A 212 -3.21 11.15 7.88
CA ASP A 212 -3.79 12.44 7.49
C ASP A 212 -4.60 12.37 6.19
N PRO A 213 -4.10 11.82 5.06
CA PRO A 213 -4.88 11.67 3.85
C PRO A 213 -6.03 10.67 4.02
N LEU A 214 -5.91 9.65 4.85
CA LEU A 214 -7.00 8.74 5.19
C LEU A 214 -8.17 9.49 5.83
N ASP A 215 -7.90 10.26 6.89
CA ASP A 215 -8.93 11.00 7.62
C ASP A 215 -9.60 12.08 6.76
N LYS A 216 -8.80 12.79 5.95
CA LYS A 216 -9.31 13.79 5.02
C LYS A 216 -10.17 13.15 3.93
N LEU A 217 -9.72 12.04 3.34
CA LEU A 217 -10.47 11.34 2.30
C LEU A 217 -11.80 10.80 2.86
N ALA A 218 -11.78 10.20 4.06
CA ALA A 218 -12.96 9.75 4.76
C ALA A 218 -13.94 10.92 5.01
N THR A 219 -13.43 12.08 5.42
CA THR A 219 -14.24 13.29 5.65
C THR A 219 -14.90 13.77 4.35
N ILE A 220 -14.15 13.83 3.24
CA ILE A 220 -14.66 14.23 1.93
C ILE A 220 -15.77 13.27 1.50
N VAL A 221 -15.50 11.96 1.51
CA VAL A 221 -16.45 10.93 1.08
C VAL A 221 -17.73 10.95 1.92
N ASN A 222 -17.61 11.07 3.25
CA ASN A 222 -18.75 11.12 4.15
C ASN A 222 -19.59 12.42 4.00
N SER A 223 -19.02 13.47 3.44
CA SER A 223 -19.76 14.71 3.12
C SER A 223 -20.54 14.65 1.81
N MET A 224 -20.34 13.62 1.00
CA MET A 224 -20.93 13.44 -0.32
C MET A 224 -22.08 12.43 -0.27
N THR A 225 -23.05 12.56 -1.19
CA THR A 225 -24.03 11.48 -1.38
C THR A 225 -23.37 10.30 -2.11
N PRO A 226 -23.74 9.05 -1.79
CA PRO A 226 -23.15 7.88 -2.46
C PRO A 226 -23.25 7.96 -3.99
N GLU A 227 -24.37 8.48 -4.52
CA GLU A 227 -24.62 8.60 -5.94
C GLU A 227 -23.63 9.56 -6.63
N SER A 228 -23.11 10.57 -5.92
CA SER A 228 -22.18 11.56 -6.49
C SER A 228 -20.80 10.95 -6.83
N LEU A 229 -20.48 9.78 -6.28
CA LEU A 229 -19.27 9.04 -6.57
C LEU A 229 -19.45 7.91 -7.60
N PHE A 230 -20.69 7.68 -8.10
CA PHE A 230 -20.98 6.76 -9.20
C PHE A 230 -20.63 7.34 -10.56
N ILE A 231 -19.55 8.07 -10.63
CA ILE A 231 -18.98 8.63 -11.85
C ILE A 231 -17.82 7.76 -12.34
N ARG A 232 -17.59 7.78 -13.64
CA ARG A 232 -16.46 7.07 -14.21
C ARG A 232 -15.16 7.81 -13.89
N PRO A 233 -14.11 7.14 -13.40
CA PRO A 233 -12.82 7.80 -13.24
C PRO A 233 -12.24 8.20 -14.61
N ASP A 234 -11.57 9.35 -14.64
CA ASP A 234 -10.78 9.77 -15.80
C ASP A 234 -9.39 9.13 -15.68
N VAL A 235 -9.19 8.05 -16.42
CA VAL A 235 -7.93 7.31 -16.47
C VAL A 235 -7.44 7.32 -17.92
N PRO A 236 -6.28 7.92 -18.20
CA PRO A 236 -5.74 7.91 -19.54
C PRO A 236 -5.48 6.48 -20.02
N PRO A 237 -5.63 6.21 -21.32
CA PRO A 237 -5.36 4.90 -21.87
C PRO A 237 -3.91 4.47 -21.61
N LEU A 238 -3.72 3.19 -21.35
CA LEU A 238 -2.38 2.58 -21.30
C LEU A 238 -1.74 2.69 -22.68
N HIS A 239 -0.57 3.32 -22.74
CA HIS A 239 0.28 3.38 -23.92
C HIS A 239 1.28 2.23 -23.93
#